data_9a752b5b9bf46a9e82e0b007ec7e4ce6
#
_entry.id   9a752b5b9bf46a9e82e0b007ec7e4ce6
#
_cell.length_a   1.000
_cell.length_b   1.000
_cell.length_c   1.000
_cell.angle_alpha   90.00
_cell.angle_beta   90.00
_cell.angle_gamma   90.00
#
_symmetry.space_group_name_H-M   'P 1'
#
loop_
_entity.id
_entity.type
_entity.pdbx_description
1 polymer ?
#
loop_
_entity_poly.entity_id
_entity_poly.type
_entity_poly.pdbx_seq_one_letter_code
_entity_poly.pdbx_strand_id
1 'polypeptide(L)'
;MIDSNSSSNRVADHVESVPPSGIREFFELVQDRPDVISLGVGEPDFDTPWHIREAAIFALERGKTSYTSNLGLLKLREAISGYVENHFGPAYDPSEEILITVGVSEALDLALRALTNPGDEIIYHEPCYVSYSPSIALAHGVAVPVVCSAKEQFSVTSTAIAKAITEKSKALVLNFPT
;
A
#
# COMPACT_ATOMS: atom_id res chain seq x y z
N MET A 1 40.94 -14.95 4.27
CA MET A 1 39.73 -15.24 5.09
C MET A 1 38.97 -13.94 5.23
N ILE A 2 37.88 -13.78 4.50
CA ILE A 2 37.00 -12.62 4.64
C ILE A 2 36.11 -12.94 5.83
N ASP A 3 36.21 -12.13 6.85
CA ASP A 3 35.49 -12.28 8.12
C ASP A 3 34.00 -12.28 7.87
N SER A 4 33.32 -13.41 8.09
CA SER A 4 31.88 -13.59 7.87
C SER A 4 31.00 -12.77 8.81
N ASN A 5 31.62 -12.01 9.72
CA ASN A 5 30.94 -11.19 10.72
C ASN A 5 30.81 -9.70 10.33
N SER A 6 31.29 -9.31 9.12
CA SER A 6 31.24 -7.92 8.66
C SER A 6 30.02 -7.58 7.78
N SER A 7 29.12 -8.53 7.52
CA SER A 7 27.95 -8.29 6.67
C SER A 7 26.76 -7.66 7.43
N SER A 8 26.67 -7.84 8.73
CA SER A 8 25.59 -7.30 9.55
C SER A 8 25.58 -5.76 9.69
N ASN A 9 26.72 -5.11 9.39
CA ASN A 9 26.89 -3.66 9.55
C ASN A 9 26.64 -2.85 8.26
N ARG A 10 25.97 -3.44 7.26
CA ARG A 10 25.68 -2.77 5.97
C ARG A 10 24.21 -2.41 5.78
N VAL A 11 23.33 -2.98 6.59
CA VAL A 11 21.91 -2.67 6.59
C VAL A 11 21.69 -1.46 7.51
N ALA A 12 20.89 -0.51 7.06
CA ALA A 12 20.56 0.66 7.87
C ALA A 12 19.70 0.25 9.09
N ASP A 13 19.96 0.87 10.24
CA ASP A 13 19.34 0.51 11.52
C ASP A 13 17.81 0.51 11.47
N HIS A 14 17.22 1.49 10.78
CA HIS A 14 15.76 1.57 10.62
C HIS A 14 15.17 0.45 9.74
N VAL A 15 15.96 -0.15 8.85
CA VAL A 15 15.56 -1.33 8.05
C VAL A 15 15.71 -2.60 8.87
N GLU A 16 16.79 -2.70 9.66
CA GLU A 16 17.05 -3.85 10.53
C GLU A 16 15.98 -3.99 11.63
N SER A 17 15.39 -2.86 12.06
CA SER A 17 14.30 -2.85 13.03
C SER A 17 12.95 -3.34 12.49
N VAL A 18 12.79 -3.45 11.16
CA VAL A 18 11.54 -3.95 10.54
C VAL A 18 11.50 -5.47 10.60
N PRO A 19 10.49 -6.07 11.27
CA PRO A 19 10.38 -7.52 11.36
C PRO A 19 10.08 -8.14 9.99
N PRO A 20 10.55 -9.37 9.71
CA PRO A 20 10.16 -10.11 8.53
C PRO A 20 8.64 -10.30 8.45
N SER A 21 8.10 -10.28 7.22
CA SER A 21 6.68 -10.55 7.02
C SER A 21 6.38 -12.04 7.18
N GLY A 22 5.51 -12.40 8.14
CA GLY A 22 5.06 -13.78 8.35
C GLY A 22 4.17 -14.33 7.22
N ILE A 23 3.72 -13.52 6.27
CA ILE A 23 2.89 -13.96 5.15
C ILE A 23 3.61 -15.01 4.29
N ARG A 24 4.91 -14.82 4.01
CA ARG A 24 5.68 -15.76 3.21
C ARG A 24 5.83 -17.14 3.85
N GLU A 25 6.06 -17.19 5.14
CA GLU A 25 6.13 -18.44 5.89
C GLU A 25 4.82 -19.24 5.81
N PHE A 26 3.68 -18.54 5.85
CA PHE A 26 2.37 -19.15 5.64
C PHE A 26 2.17 -19.69 4.23
N PHE A 27 2.64 -18.99 3.21
CA PHE A 27 2.55 -19.46 1.83
C PHE A 27 3.35 -20.72 1.60
N GLU A 28 4.57 -20.78 2.09
CA GLU A 28 5.44 -21.95 1.96
C GLU A 28 4.84 -23.18 2.62
N LEU A 29 4.08 -23.03 3.72
CA LEU A 29 3.42 -24.11 4.42
C LEU A 29 2.23 -24.73 3.64
N VAL A 30 1.58 -23.96 2.75
CA VAL A 30 0.36 -24.40 2.06
C VAL A 30 0.52 -24.61 0.55
N GLN A 31 1.65 -24.17 -0.03
CA GLN A 31 1.89 -24.18 -1.47
C GLN A 31 1.78 -25.58 -2.10
N ASP A 32 2.15 -26.64 -1.37
CA ASP A 32 2.13 -28.02 -1.84
C ASP A 32 0.99 -28.86 -1.21
N ARG A 33 -0.04 -28.21 -0.68
CA ARG A 33 -1.16 -28.84 0.02
C ARG A 33 -2.48 -28.62 -0.73
N PRO A 34 -2.77 -29.43 -1.76
CA PRO A 34 -4.00 -29.28 -2.59
C PRO A 34 -5.29 -29.61 -1.79
N ASP A 35 -5.16 -30.20 -0.60
CA ASP A 35 -6.22 -30.49 0.34
C ASP A 35 -6.59 -29.30 1.25
N VAL A 36 -5.85 -28.18 1.16
CA VAL A 36 -6.06 -26.99 1.98
C VAL A 36 -6.71 -25.88 1.15
N ILE A 37 -7.83 -25.36 1.65
CA ILE A 37 -8.43 -24.14 1.11
C ILE A 37 -7.69 -22.94 1.70
N SER A 38 -6.91 -22.23 0.86
CA SER A 38 -6.17 -21.06 1.30
C SER A 38 -7.09 -19.83 1.37
N LEU A 39 -7.10 -19.16 2.52
CA LEU A 39 -7.69 -17.83 2.71
C LEU A 39 -6.60 -16.77 2.96
N GLY A 40 -5.37 -17.07 2.57
CA GLY A 40 -4.19 -16.27 2.92
C GLY A 40 -3.99 -15.02 2.08
N VAL A 41 -4.21 -15.11 0.76
CA VAL A 41 -4.11 -13.96 -0.14
C VAL A 41 -5.48 -13.64 -0.71
N GLY A 42 -5.89 -12.39 -0.53
CA GLY A 42 -7.11 -11.88 -1.17
C GLY A 42 -6.84 -11.47 -2.62
N GLU A 43 -7.09 -12.36 -3.55
CA GLU A 43 -7.08 -12.06 -4.97
C GLU A 43 -8.41 -12.45 -5.61
N PRO A 44 -8.84 -11.74 -6.68
CA PRO A 44 -10.07 -12.08 -7.37
C PRO A 44 -9.99 -13.47 -8.00
N ASP A 45 -10.99 -14.33 -7.75
CA ASP A 45 -11.14 -15.66 -8.35
C ASP A 45 -11.83 -15.56 -9.76
N PHE A 46 -11.45 -14.53 -10.51
CA PHE A 46 -11.95 -14.27 -11.85
C PHE A 46 -10.82 -13.82 -12.75
N ASP A 47 -10.79 -14.35 -13.96
CA ASP A 47 -9.92 -13.82 -15.00
C ASP A 47 -10.28 -12.35 -15.31
N THR A 48 -9.26 -11.56 -15.64
CA THR A 48 -9.48 -10.21 -16.17
C THR A 48 -10.43 -10.27 -17.38
N PRO A 49 -11.50 -9.46 -17.45
CA PRO A 49 -12.46 -9.48 -18.56
C PRO A 49 -11.80 -9.39 -19.92
N TRP A 50 -12.33 -10.17 -20.90
CA TRP A 50 -11.70 -10.31 -22.20
C TRP A 50 -11.39 -8.98 -22.90
N HIS A 51 -12.31 -8.03 -22.88
CA HIS A 51 -12.13 -6.73 -23.54
C HIS A 51 -10.96 -5.93 -22.96
N ILE A 52 -10.62 -6.13 -21.67
CA ILE A 52 -9.46 -5.48 -21.02
C ILE A 52 -8.17 -6.19 -21.47
N ARG A 53 -8.17 -7.54 -21.49
CA ARG A 53 -7.02 -8.32 -21.96
C ARG A 53 -6.73 -8.03 -23.42
N GLU A 54 -7.75 -7.99 -24.27
CA GLU A 54 -7.65 -7.67 -25.70
C GLU A 54 -7.05 -6.27 -25.92
N ALA A 55 -7.51 -5.26 -25.18
CA ALA A 55 -6.97 -3.91 -25.27
C ALA A 55 -5.48 -3.85 -24.89
N ALA A 56 -5.05 -4.63 -23.89
CA ALA A 56 -3.65 -4.73 -23.49
C ALA A 56 -2.80 -5.40 -24.58
N ILE A 57 -3.24 -6.52 -25.14
CA ILE A 57 -2.58 -7.23 -26.25
C ILE A 57 -2.43 -6.29 -27.44
N PHE A 58 -3.48 -5.60 -27.84
CA PHE A 58 -3.49 -4.68 -28.96
C PHE A 58 -2.53 -3.49 -28.75
N ALA A 59 -2.41 -2.99 -27.51
CA ALA A 59 -1.45 -1.94 -27.18
C ALA A 59 0.00 -2.41 -27.35
N LEU A 60 0.31 -3.65 -26.91
CA LEU A 60 1.63 -4.26 -27.09
C LEU A 60 1.96 -4.51 -28.56
N GLU A 61 1.04 -5.06 -29.34
CA GLU A 61 1.20 -5.31 -30.77
C GLU A 61 1.48 -4.00 -31.56
N ARG A 62 0.95 -2.88 -31.09
CA ARG A 62 1.22 -1.54 -31.65
C ARG A 62 2.45 -0.87 -31.11
N GLY A 63 3.27 -1.56 -30.35
CA GLY A 63 4.53 -1.05 -29.84
C GLY A 63 4.38 0.08 -28.79
N LYS A 64 3.26 0.13 -28.08
CA LYS A 64 3.07 1.11 -26.99
C LYS A 64 3.82 0.70 -25.74
N THR A 65 5.15 0.64 -25.83
CA THR A 65 6.04 0.15 -24.77
C THR A 65 7.09 1.20 -24.35
N SER A 66 6.93 2.44 -24.76
CA SER A 66 7.83 3.54 -24.42
C SER A 66 7.47 4.18 -23.07
N TYR A 67 8.39 4.98 -22.54
CA TYR A 67 8.16 5.76 -21.32
C TYR A 67 6.97 6.71 -21.47
N THR A 68 6.28 6.92 -20.37
CA THR A 68 5.25 7.96 -20.21
C THR A 68 5.81 9.16 -19.46
N SER A 69 4.97 10.16 -19.18
CA SER A 69 5.25 11.18 -18.17
C SER A 69 5.49 10.52 -16.79
N ASN A 70 6.27 11.18 -15.93
CA ASN A 70 6.46 10.74 -14.53
C ASN A 70 5.15 10.64 -13.75
N LEU A 71 4.13 11.41 -14.12
CA LEU A 71 2.79 11.31 -13.54
C LEU A 71 1.96 10.14 -14.13
N GLY A 72 2.47 9.45 -15.14
CA GLY A 72 1.76 8.43 -15.89
C GLY A 72 1.04 8.96 -17.14
N LEU A 73 0.40 8.08 -17.88
CA LEU A 73 -0.28 8.40 -19.14
C LEU A 73 -1.44 9.38 -18.91
N LEU A 74 -1.43 10.54 -19.56
CA LEU A 74 -2.47 11.57 -19.39
C LEU A 74 -3.89 11.03 -19.64
N LYS A 75 -4.08 10.26 -20.71
CA LYS A 75 -5.39 9.64 -21.01
C LYS A 75 -5.91 8.73 -19.90
N LEU A 76 -5.03 8.05 -19.18
CA LEU A 76 -5.42 7.24 -18.02
C LEU A 76 -5.84 8.13 -16.87
N ARG A 77 -5.10 9.21 -16.62
CA ARG A 77 -5.42 10.19 -15.57
C ARG A 77 -6.75 10.91 -15.85
N GLU A 78 -7.02 11.27 -17.11
CA GLU A 78 -8.32 11.82 -17.54
C GLU A 78 -9.47 10.83 -17.30
N ALA A 79 -9.26 9.55 -17.62
CA ALA A 79 -10.26 8.51 -17.39
C ALA A 79 -10.51 8.29 -15.88
N ILE A 80 -9.47 8.33 -15.05
CA ILE A 80 -9.57 8.22 -13.59
C ILE A 80 -10.31 9.43 -13.01
N SER A 81 -9.97 10.65 -13.45
CA SER A 81 -10.65 11.87 -13.01
C SER A 81 -12.14 11.80 -13.28
N GLY A 82 -12.53 11.46 -14.51
CA GLY A 82 -13.95 11.31 -14.87
C GLY A 82 -14.65 10.17 -14.12
N TYR A 83 -13.96 9.06 -13.85
CA TYR A 83 -14.51 7.96 -13.05
C TYR A 83 -14.77 8.41 -11.60
N VAL A 84 -13.81 9.07 -10.98
CA VAL A 84 -13.92 9.55 -9.58
C VAL A 84 -15.02 10.59 -9.46
N GLU A 85 -15.08 11.56 -10.37
CA GLU A 85 -16.14 12.58 -10.38
C GLU A 85 -17.54 11.96 -10.51
N ASN A 86 -17.72 11.01 -11.44
CA ASN A 86 -19.03 10.39 -11.68
C ASN A 86 -19.49 9.47 -10.55
N HIS A 87 -18.59 8.84 -9.78
CA HIS A 87 -18.96 7.84 -8.77
C HIS A 87 -18.87 8.36 -7.34
N PHE A 88 -17.99 9.35 -7.09
CA PHE A 88 -17.70 9.84 -5.74
C PHE A 88 -17.91 11.34 -5.56
N GLY A 89 -18.07 12.09 -6.64
CA GLY A 89 -18.35 13.52 -6.65
C GLY A 89 -17.16 14.47 -6.74
N PRO A 90 -16.00 14.24 -6.11
CA PRO A 90 -14.84 15.13 -6.28
C PRO A 90 -14.29 15.08 -7.70
N ALA A 91 -14.01 16.26 -8.27
CA ALA A 91 -13.26 16.41 -9.52
C ALA A 91 -11.78 16.71 -9.21
N TYR A 92 -10.87 16.07 -9.94
CA TYR A 92 -9.42 16.29 -9.84
C TYR A 92 -8.86 16.69 -11.19
N ASP A 93 -7.91 17.64 -11.20
CA ASP A 93 -7.19 17.99 -12.41
C ASP A 93 -6.27 16.83 -12.83
N PRO A 94 -6.52 16.20 -14.00
CA PRO A 94 -5.72 15.10 -14.46
C PRO A 94 -4.28 15.48 -14.78
N SER A 95 -3.98 16.77 -14.98
CA SER A 95 -2.63 17.23 -15.29
C SER A 95 -1.73 17.36 -14.05
N GLU A 96 -2.29 17.69 -12.88
CA GLU A 96 -1.51 18.04 -11.69
C GLU A 96 -1.88 17.24 -10.42
N GLU A 97 -3.12 16.71 -10.31
CA GLU A 97 -3.63 16.12 -9.07
C GLU A 97 -3.73 14.59 -9.10
N ILE A 98 -3.32 13.94 -10.19
CA ILE A 98 -3.36 12.47 -10.33
C ILE A 98 -1.98 11.94 -10.68
N LEU A 99 -1.47 11.03 -9.86
CA LEU A 99 -0.24 10.29 -10.08
C LEU A 99 -0.55 8.79 -10.26
N ILE A 100 -0.03 8.19 -11.33
CA ILE A 100 -0.11 6.74 -11.57
C ILE A 100 1.13 6.08 -10.98
N THR A 101 0.91 5.07 -10.16
CA THR A 101 1.95 4.30 -9.48
C THR A 101 1.90 2.83 -9.83
N VAL A 102 2.98 2.09 -9.57
CA VAL A 102 3.03 0.63 -9.69
C VAL A 102 2.33 0.02 -8.47
N GLY A 103 1.01 0.09 -8.48
CA GLY A 103 0.14 -0.37 -7.39
C GLY A 103 0.07 0.58 -6.20
N VAL A 104 -0.84 0.26 -5.28
CA VAL A 104 -1.08 1.03 -4.05
C VAL A 104 0.14 1.03 -3.11
N SER A 105 0.98 -0.01 -3.18
CA SER A 105 2.18 -0.09 -2.35
C SER A 105 3.17 1.04 -2.65
N GLU A 106 3.40 1.36 -3.93
CA GLU A 106 4.23 2.51 -4.31
C GLU A 106 3.54 3.82 -3.93
N ALA A 107 2.23 3.94 -4.14
CA ALA A 107 1.48 5.14 -3.76
C ALA A 107 1.61 5.44 -2.26
N LEU A 108 1.50 4.41 -1.42
CA LEU A 108 1.65 4.55 0.03
C LEU A 108 3.08 4.95 0.41
N ASP A 109 4.10 4.28 -0.15
CA ASP A 109 5.51 4.59 0.13
C ASP A 109 5.85 6.03 -0.28
N LEU A 110 5.44 6.46 -1.47
CA LEU A 110 5.64 7.83 -1.94
C LEU A 110 4.94 8.87 -1.07
N ALA A 111 3.67 8.62 -0.70
CA ALA A 111 2.91 9.53 0.14
C ALA A 111 3.55 9.66 1.53
N LEU A 112 3.95 8.56 2.14
CA LEU A 112 4.61 8.57 3.44
C LEU A 112 5.93 9.32 3.37
N ARG A 113 6.80 9.02 2.40
CA ARG A 113 8.10 9.74 2.22
C ARG A 113 7.94 11.22 1.92
N ALA A 114 6.89 11.61 1.19
CA ALA A 114 6.64 13.02 0.87
C ALA A 114 6.10 13.81 2.06
N LEU A 115 5.38 13.18 2.96
CA LEU A 115 4.67 13.86 4.05
C LEU A 115 5.37 13.78 5.41
N THR A 116 6.22 12.76 5.64
CA THR A 116 6.72 12.40 6.97
C THR A 116 8.14 12.91 7.18
N ASN A 117 8.37 13.68 8.25
CA ASN A 117 9.70 13.94 8.79
C ASN A 117 10.05 12.90 9.86
N PRO A 118 11.35 12.70 10.17
CA PRO A 118 11.75 11.83 11.27
C PRO A 118 11.06 12.21 12.57
N GLY A 119 10.33 11.24 13.14
CA GLY A 119 9.61 11.41 14.41
C GLY A 119 8.16 11.90 14.28
N ASP A 120 7.69 12.23 13.08
CA ASP A 120 6.25 12.47 12.84
C ASP A 120 5.46 11.18 13.06
N GLU A 121 4.30 11.29 13.69
CA GLU A 121 3.41 10.19 13.99
C GLU A 121 2.38 9.98 12.87
N ILE A 122 2.29 8.73 12.42
CA ILE A 122 1.28 8.29 11.44
C ILE A 122 0.31 7.34 12.15
N ILE A 123 -0.93 7.78 12.30
CA ILE A 123 -1.99 7.00 12.93
C ILE A 123 -2.55 6.02 11.90
N TYR A 124 -2.75 4.76 12.29
CA TYR A 124 -3.41 3.75 11.47
C TYR A 124 -4.22 2.79 12.35
N HIS A 125 -5.16 2.04 11.78
CA HIS A 125 -5.96 1.09 12.56
C HIS A 125 -5.41 -0.34 12.47
N GLU A 126 -5.66 -1.16 13.50
CA GLU A 126 -5.39 -2.60 13.50
C GLU A 126 -6.66 -3.38 13.89
N PRO A 127 -6.94 -4.54 13.24
CA PRO A 127 -6.12 -5.21 12.23
C PRO A 127 -6.07 -4.47 10.89
N CYS A 128 -4.97 -4.62 10.15
CA CYS A 128 -4.77 -3.98 8.87
C CYS A 128 -3.78 -4.77 7.99
N TYR A 129 -3.49 -4.25 6.82
CA TYR A 129 -2.43 -4.79 5.97
C TYR A 129 -1.06 -4.66 6.65
N VAL A 130 -0.32 -5.77 6.70
CA VAL A 130 0.94 -5.92 7.45
C VAL A 130 2.03 -4.91 7.05
N SER A 131 1.94 -4.32 5.86
CA SER A 131 2.97 -3.39 5.37
C SER A 131 2.80 -1.96 5.87
N TYR A 132 1.71 -1.59 6.53
CA TYR A 132 1.51 -0.18 6.94
C TYR A 132 2.55 0.27 7.95
N SER A 133 2.69 -0.44 9.07
CA SER A 133 3.70 -0.11 10.07
C SER A 133 5.14 -0.14 9.52
N PRO A 134 5.58 -1.17 8.76
CA PRO A 134 6.88 -1.16 8.10
C PRO A 134 7.09 0.03 7.15
N SER A 135 6.10 0.37 6.33
CA SER A 135 6.22 1.50 5.39
C SER A 135 6.38 2.84 6.12
N ILE A 136 5.66 3.01 7.24
CA ILE A 136 5.80 4.20 8.10
C ILE A 136 7.22 4.27 8.68
N ALA A 137 7.76 3.15 9.21
CA ALA A 137 9.11 3.08 9.76
C ALA A 137 10.17 3.36 8.68
N LEU A 138 10.01 2.81 7.47
CA LEU A 138 10.91 3.05 6.34
C LEU A 138 10.87 4.50 5.83
N ALA A 139 9.78 5.23 6.09
CA ALA A 139 9.67 6.67 5.87
C ALA A 139 10.15 7.51 7.06
N HIS A 140 10.83 6.91 8.06
CA HIS A 140 11.29 7.53 9.30
C HIS A 140 10.19 8.07 10.22
N GLY A 141 8.94 7.69 10.00
CA GLY A 141 7.80 8.02 10.85
C GLY A 141 7.66 7.07 12.05
N VAL A 142 6.83 7.48 12.98
CA VAL A 142 6.42 6.67 14.15
C VAL A 142 5.02 6.12 13.87
N ALA A 143 4.91 4.79 13.82
CA ALA A 143 3.63 4.12 13.60
C ALA A 143 2.79 4.12 14.90
N VAL A 144 1.57 4.70 14.86
CA VAL A 144 0.66 4.81 16.01
C VAL A 144 -0.60 3.98 15.74
N PRO A 145 -0.69 2.74 16.27
CA PRO A 145 -1.83 1.88 16.02
C PRO A 145 -3.06 2.26 16.86
N VAL A 146 -4.22 2.30 16.22
CA VAL A 146 -5.54 2.31 16.86
C VAL A 146 -6.09 0.90 16.80
N VAL A 147 -6.01 0.17 17.92
CA VAL A 147 -6.44 -1.22 17.99
C VAL A 147 -7.97 -1.30 18.04
N CYS A 148 -8.55 -1.98 17.05
CA CYS A 148 -9.98 -2.23 16.92
C CYS A 148 -10.29 -3.66 17.38
N SER A 149 -11.19 -3.82 18.35
CA SER A 149 -11.47 -5.12 18.94
C SER A 149 -12.56 -5.89 18.18
N ALA A 150 -12.48 -7.23 18.22
CA ALA A 150 -13.55 -8.09 17.69
C ALA A 150 -14.90 -7.87 18.40
N LYS A 151 -14.90 -7.45 19.68
CA LYS A 151 -16.11 -7.14 20.45
C LYS A 151 -16.85 -5.93 19.87
N GLU A 152 -16.13 -5.01 19.24
CA GLU A 152 -16.66 -3.82 18.58
C GLU A 152 -16.75 -4.02 17.07
N GLN A 153 -16.76 -5.26 16.61
CA GLN A 153 -16.84 -5.63 15.19
C GLN A 153 -15.74 -4.94 14.35
N PHE A 154 -14.55 -4.78 14.93
CA PHE A 154 -13.41 -4.07 14.33
C PHE A 154 -13.72 -2.64 13.88
N SER A 155 -14.72 -2.00 14.47
CA SER A 155 -15.11 -0.62 14.12
C SER A 155 -14.04 0.38 14.52
N VAL A 156 -13.62 1.21 13.57
CA VAL A 156 -12.76 2.36 13.82
C VAL A 156 -13.64 3.53 14.27
N THR A 157 -13.52 3.96 15.53
CA THR A 157 -14.31 5.05 16.07
C THR A 157 -13.56 6.37 16.06
N SER A 158 -14.25 7.48 15.82
CA SER A 158 -13.68 8.82 15.92
C SER A 158 -13.08 9.10 17.31
N THR A 159 -13.69 8.55 18.36
CA THR A 159 -13.18 8.68 19.74
C THR A 159 -11.85 7.96 19.93
N ALA A 160 -11.67 6.78 19.32
CA ALA A 160 -10.40 6.04 19.40
C ALA A 160 -9.30 6.77 18.64
N ILE A 161 -9.61 7.27 17.44
CA ILE A 161 -8.68 8.09 16.65
C ILE A 161 -8.30 9.37 17.43
N ALA A 162 -9.28 10.08 17.96
CA ALA A 162 -9.03 11.32 18.70
C ALA A 162 -8.11 11.15 19.91
N LYS A 163 -8.16 9.99 20.58
CA LYS A 163 -7.24 9.66 21.69
C LYS A 163 -5.81 9.41 21.23
N ALA A 164 -5.62 8.98 19.97
CA ALA A 164 -4.31 8.70 19.42
C ALA A 164 -3.63 9.96 18.84
N ILE A 165 -4.37 11.06 18.66
CA ILE A 165 -3.84 12.30 18.11
C ILE A 165 -2.98 13.02 19.16
N THR A 166 -1.78 13.40 18.74
CA THR A 166 -0.83 14.22 19.49
C THR A 166 -0.38 15.43 18.66
N GLU A 167 0.43 16.31 19.20
CA GLU A 167 1.06 17.41 18.45
C GLU A 167 2.01 16.93 17.34
N LYS A 168 2.45 15.67 17.38
CA LYS A 168 3.31 15.05 16.38
C LYS A 168 2.53 14.32 15.29
N SER A 169 1.21 14.20 15.42
CA SER A 169 0.39 13.47 14.46
C SER A 169 0.36 14.20 13.12
N LYS A 170 0.86 13.54 12.08
CA LYS A 170 1.03 14.07 10.73
C LYS A 170 -0.05 13.60 9.76
N ALA A 171 -0.41 12.32 9.84
CA ALA A 171 -1.37 11.72 8.93
C ALA A 171 -2.16 10.59 9.59
N LEU A 172 -3.30 10.27 9.00
CA LEU A 172 -4.14 9.13 9.35
C LEU A 172 -4.29 8.24 8.11
N VAL A 173 -3.94 6.97 8.25
CA VAL A 173 -4.14 5.94 7.22
C VAL A 173 -5.38 5.13 7.55
N LEU A 174 -6.37 5.18 6.66
CA LEU A 174 -7.59 4.39 6.75
C LEU A 174 -7.72 3.50 5.52
N ASN A 175 -8.11 2.24 5.72
CA ASN A 175 -8.36 1.28 4.66
C ASN A 175 -9.78 0.74 4.79
N PHE A 176 -10.54 0.75 3.69
CA PHE A 176 -11.90 0.26 3.62
C PHE A 176 -12.15 -0.52 2.31
N PRO A 177 -12.89 -1.63 2.39
CA PRO A 177 -13.21 -2.42 3.58
C PRO A 177 -11.95 -3.09 4.15
N THR A 178 -11.98 -3.43 5.41
CA THR A 178 -10.86 -4.10 6.10
C THR A 178 -11.38 -5.36 6.80
#